data_6e5a24cee332f1ab49f9a6195741c59e
#
_entry.id   6e5a24cee332f1ab49f9a6195741c59e
#
_cell.length_a   1.000
_cell.length_b   1.000
_cell.length_c   1.000
_cell.angle_alpha   90.00
_cell.angle_beta   90.00
_cell.angle_gamma   90.00
#
_symmetry.space_group_name_H-M   'P 1'
#
loop_
_entity.id
_entity.type
_entity.pdbx_description
1 polymer ?
#
loop_
_entity_poly.entity_id
_entity_poly.type
_entity_poly.pdbx_seq_one_letter_code
_entity_poly.pdbx_strand_id
1 'polypeptide(L)'
;MLSTSPRVTIPDVTITDYVLRHAARLGDKAALIDGPTGRTLSYRQLADGARRTAAGLARRGFGKGDVLAIYCPNVPEYAIVFLGVAMAGGINTTVNPLYTADELAKQLRDSGARLLVTVPPFLEKAKEAAAQTDVEEIFVLGAAEGARPFTDLMQAGDQPPAVTIEPAEDLVALPYSSGTTGLPKGVMLTHRNLVANLCQAEGMRNFECFGERDITMAVLPFFHIYGMVVIMMLGLAGGGTILVMPRFDMMEFLTLVQKYRVTILPLVPPIVLGLVKHPAVAQFDLSSVRLTFSGAAPLGEEIARALSTKLGCPVVQGYGMTEASPVTHLSPTHDEPFKPGSAGKIVPNTEVKIVEVGAGGDAELPVGKEGELWIRGPQIMKGYLNRPEETADCLDRDGWYHTGDVGYVDDEGYFFIVDRTKELIKYKGMQVAPAELEALLLTHPAILDAAVVRKADEEAGEVPKAYVVLKADDASKATPADAIMGWVAQRVAPHKRIRHLEFIDQIPKSASGKILRRVLIDREKSS
;
A
#
# COMPACT_ATOMS: atom_id res chain seq x y z
N MET A 1 16.80 -11.50 -19.24
CA MET A 1 18.03 -11.00 -18.54
C MET A 1 17.69 -10.86 -17.07
N LEU A 2 18.40 -11.59 -16.20
CA LEU A 2 18.28 -11.42 -14.76
C LEU A 2 18.82 -10.04 -14.35
N SER A 3 17.98 -9.19 -13.83
CA SER A 3 18.39 -7.94 -13.21
C SER A 3 18.63 -8.20 -11.73
N THR A 4 19.83 -7.88 -11.25
CA THR A 4 20.23 -8.05 -9.85
C THR A 4 20.64 -6.71 -9.26
N SER A 5 20.30 -6.47 -8.00
CA SER A 5 20.72 -5.29 -7.25
C SER A 5 21.94 -5.58 -6.36
N PRO A 6 22.63 -4.55 -5.87
CA PRO A 6 23.63 -4.70 -4.81
C PRO A 6 23.07 -5.45 -3.60
N ARG A 7 23.93 -6.05 -2.78
CA ARG A 7 23.52 -6.75 -1.56
C ARG A 7 23.68 -5.87 -0.35
N VAL A 8 22.69 -5.95 0.57
CA VAL A 8 22.78 -5.40 1.93
C VAL A 8 22.70 -6.54 2.94
N THR A 9 23.25 -6.32 4.12
CA THR A 9 23.15 -7.29 5.23
C THR A 9 21.75 -7.21 5.84
N ILE A 10 21.07 -8.35 5.95
CA ILE A 10 19.79 -8.48 6.63
C ILE A 10 20.07 -9.18 7.96
N PRO A 11 19.92 -8.49 9.11
CA PRO A 11 20.15 -9.10 10.42
C PRO A 11 19.08 -10.14 10.73
N ASP A 12 19.45 -11.17 11.46
CA ASP A 12 18.53 -12.21 11.94
C ASP A 12 17.91 -11.78 13.28
N VAL A 13 16.98 -10.86 13.22
CA VAL A 13 16.29 -10.26 14.36
C VAL A 13 14.79 -10.18 14.12
N THR A 14 14.01 -10.02 15.19
CA THR A 14 12.57 -9.80 15.06
C THR A 14 12.26 -8.42 14.47
N ILE A 15 11.07 -8.26 13.88
CA ILE A 15 10.63 -6.95 13.38
C ILE A 15 10.56 -5.91 14.52
N THR A 16 10.17 -6.34 15.72
CA THR A 16 10.10 -5.46 16.89
C THR A 16 11.46 -4.94 17.29
N ASP A 17 12.47 -5.82 17.36
CA ASP A 17 13.86 -5.41 17.68
C ASP A 17 14.40 -4.45 16.62
N TYR A 18 14.11 -4.72 15.35
CA TYR A 18 14.58 -3.87 14.26
C TYR A 18 13.93 -2.49 14.29
N VAL A 19 12.61 -2.41 14.43
CA VAL A 19 11.87 -1.14 14.45
C VAL A 19 12.21 -0.31 15.69
N LEU A 20 12.38 -0.94 16.84
CA LEU A 20 12.66 -0.25 18.11
C LEU A 20 14.16 -0.11 18.42
N ARG A 21 15.07 -0.48 17.49
CA ARG A 21 16.52 -0.46 17.72
C ARG A 21 17.09 0.88 18.22
N HIS A 22 16.41 1.98 17.91
CA HIS A 22 16.80 3.33 18.33
C HIS A 22 15.98 3.89 19.50
N ALA A 23 14.96 3.17 19.99
CA ALA A 23 14.00 3.70 20.96
C ALA A 23 14.66 4.16 22.28
N ALA A 24 15.65 3.43 22.78
CA ALA A 24 16.37 3.80 24.01
C ALA A 24 17.14 5.12 23.84
N ARG A 25 17.78 5.32 22.69
CA ARG A 25 18.54 6.54 22.39
C ARG A 25 17.63 7.73 22.12
N LEU A 26 16.53 7.52 21.40
CA LEU A 26 15.59 8.57 21.03
C LEU A 26 14.70 9.02 22.20
N GLY A 27 14.47 8.16 23.19
CA GLY A 27 13.82 8.50 24.46
C GLY A 27 12.48 9.24 24.28
N ASP A 28 12.46 10.49 24.69
CA ASP A 28 11.26 11.31 24.69
C ASP A 28 10.98 12.03 23.35
N LYS A 29 11.78 11.78 22.30
CA LYS A 29 11.47 12.23 20.96
C LYS A 29 10.12 11.68 20.51
N ALA A 30 9.32 12.51 19.85
CA ALA A 30 8.05 12.09 19.27
C ALA A 30 8.27 10.97 18.22
N ALA A 31 7.65 9.82 18.44
CA ALA A 31 7.56 8.73 17.47
C ALA A 31 6.31 8.88 16.60
N LEU A 32 5.15 9.10 17.22
CA LEU A 32 3.89 9.33 16.52
C LEU A 32 3.17 10.55 17.12
N ILE A 33 2.50 11.31 16.27
CA ILE A 33 1.65 12.44 16.65
C ILE A 33 0.27 12.17 16.06
N ASP A 34 -0.76 12.22 16.88
CA ASP A 34 -2.16 12.24 16.44
C ASP A 34 -2.45 13.64 15.86
N GLY A 35 -2.58 13.74 14.55
CA GLY A 35 -2.74 15.02 13.86
C GLY A 35 -3.91 15.86 14.36
N PRO A 36 -5.14 15.29 14.44
CA PRO A 36 -6.33 16.00 14.90
C PRO A 36 -6.22 16.54 16.33
N THR A 37 -5.71 15.75 17.27
CA THR A 37 -5.67 16.13 18.70
C THR A 37 -4.34 16.76 19.13
N GLY A 38 -3.26 16.51 18.37
CA GLY A 38 -1.89 16.90 18.75
C GLY A 38 -1.26 16.02 19.83
N ARG A 39 -1.95 14.97 20.27
CA ARG A 39 -1.41 14.03 21.26
C ARG A 39 -0.18 13.32 20.71
N THR A 40 0.88 13.27 21.49
CA THR A 40 2.18 12.72 21.11
C THR A 40 2.47 11.43 21.85
N LEU A 41 2.98 10.44 21.14
CA LEU A 41 3.56 9.20 21.66
C LEU A 41 5.07 9.22 21.40
N SER A 42 5.89 9.21 22.46
CA SER A 42 7.34 9.19 22.31
C SER A 42 7.88 7.79 22.02
N TYR A 43 9.14 7.70 21.57
CA TYR A 43 9.82 6.40 21.35
C TYR A 43 9.88 5.55 22.61
N ARG A 44 10.12 6.19 23.77
CA ARG A 44 10.07 5.52 25.08
C ARG A 44 8.70 4.94 25.36
N GLN A 45 7.65 5.76 25.20
CA GLN A 45 6.26 5.33 25.43
C GLN A 45 5.82 4.24 24.44
N LEU A 46 6.27 4.31 23.19
CA LEU A 46 6.01 3.26 22.19
C LEU A 46 6.63 1.93 22.62
N ALA A 47 7.92 1.93 22.98
CA ALA A 47 8.63 0.72 23.40
C ALA A 47 8.05 0.14 24.70
N ASP A 48 7.74 1.00 25.68
CA ASP A 48 7.12 0.58 26.94
C ASP A 48 5.70 0.02 26.71
N GLY A 49 4.92 0.68 25.85
CA GLY A 49 3.60 0.22 25.46
C GLY A 49 3.62 -1.14 24.79
N ALA A 50 4.56 -1.37 23.87
CA ALA A 50 4.73 -2.67 23.21
C ALA A 50 5.08 -3.78 24.21
N ARG A 51 6.06 -3.54 25.11
CA ARG A 51 6.43 -4.50 26.17
C ARG A 51 5.25 -4.86 27.09
N ARG A 52 4.52 -3.84 27.56
CA ARG A 52 3.35 -4.04 28.42
C ARG A 52 2.22 -4.78 27.71
N THR A 53 2.01 -4.49 26.44
CA THR A 53 1.02 -5.21 25.60
C THR A 53 1.41 -6.69 25.49
N ALA A 54 2.67 -6.99 25.17
CA ALA A 54 3.17 -8.37 25.10
C ALA A 54 3.00 -9.12 26.43
N ALA A 55 3.33 -8.48 27.55
CA ALA A 55 3.15 -9.05 28.88
C ALA A 55 1.66 -9.34 29.19
N GLY A 56 0.76 -8.43 28.81
CA GLY A 56 -0.68 -8.60 29.02
C GLY A 56 -1.29 -9.69 28.16
N LEU A 57 -0.83 -9.83 26.92
CA LEU A 57 -1.21 -10.90 26.02
C LEU A 57 -0.76 -12.27 26.57
N ALA A 58 0.49 -12.38 26.98
CA ALA A 58 1.03 -13.62 27.55
C ALA A 58 0.27 -14.10 28.80
N ARG A 59 -0.13 -13.18 29.69
CA ARG A 59 -0.97 -13.51 30.87
C ARG A 59 -2.35 -14.04 30.51
N ARG A 60 -2.83 -13.79 29.30
CA ARG A 60 -4.09 -14.35 28.73
C ARG A 60 -3.86 -15.64 27.95
N GLY A 61 -2.67 -16.21 28.01
CA GLY A 61 -2.32 -17.40 27.26
C GLY A 61 -2.23 -17.15 25.75
N PHE A 62 -2.07 -15.89 25.33
CA PHE A 62 -1.80 -15.53 23.94
C PHE A 62 -0.28 -15.54 23.71
N GLY A 63 0.16 -16.19 22.65
CA GLY A 63 1.58 -16.33 22.36
C GLY A 63 1.87 -16.73 20.91
N LYS A 64 2.95 -17.50 20.74
CA LYS A 64 3.47 -17.89 19.42
C LYS A 64 2.41 -18.59 18.57
N GLY A 65 2.15 -18.02 17.41
CA GLY A 65 1.18 -18.56 16.44
C GLY A 65 -0.28 -18.10 16.65
N ASP A 66 -0.60 -17.50 17.79
CA ASP A 66 -1.93 -16.92 18.00
C ASP A 66 -2.13 -15.65 17.17
N VAL A 67 -3.36 -15.43 16.70
CA VAL A 67 -3.70 -14.31 15.83
C VAL A 67 -4.51 -13.25 16.56
N LEU A 68 -4.09 -11.98 16.47
CA LEU A 68 -4.85 -10.81 16.90
C LEU A 68 -5.25 -9.97 15.69
N ALA A 69 -6.54 -9.63 15.62
CA ALA A 69 -7.07 -8.74 14.58
C ALA A 69 -7.00 -7.27 15.02
N ILE A 70 -6.46 -6.41 14.15
CA ILE A 70 -6.47 -4.96 14.35
C ILE A 70 -7.50 -4.36 13.38
N TYR A 71 -8.66 -3.98 13.91
CA TYR A 71 -9.78 -3.40 13.17
C TYR A 71 -10.00 -1.95 13.59
N CYS A 72 -9.13 -1.05 13.12
CA CYS A 72 -9.23 0.36 13.44
C CYS A 72 -8.63 1.25 12.34
N PRO A 73 -8.97 2.56 12.29
CA PRO A 73 -8.32 3.52 11.43
C PRO A 73 -6.89 3.80 11.93
N ASN A 74 -6.18 4.70 11.25
CA ASN A 74 -4.88 5.15 11.72
C ASN A 74 -5.02 5.87 13.07
N VAL A 75 -4.37 5.33 14.07
CA VAL A 75 -4.19 5.93 15.40
C VAL A 75 -2.76 5.62 15.88
N PRO A 76 -2.14 6.46 16.73
CA PRO A 76 -0.79 6.19 17.23
C PRO A 76 -0.64 4.84 17.93
N GLU A 77 -1.66 4.38 18.64
CA GLU A 77 -1.67 3.09 19.34
C GLU A 77 -1.60 1.88 18.42
N TYR A 78 -1.90 2.04 17.13
CA TYR A 78 -1.76 0.96 16.15
C TYR A 78 -0.36 0.33 16.19
N ALA A 79 0.68 1.18 16.30
CA ALA A 79 2.06 0.74 16.41
C ALA A 79 2.33 -0.04 17.73
N ILE A 80 1.73 0.39 18.85
CA ILE A 80 1.84 -0.32 20.13
C ILE A 80 1.23 -1.72 20.03
N VAL A 81 0.02 -1.82 19.46
CA VAL A 81 -0.68 -3.10 19.27
C VAL A 81 0.16 -4.02 18.42
N PHE A 82 0.55 -3.56 17.22
CA PHE A 82 1.30 -4.38 16.27
C PHE A 82 2.61 -4.91 16.86
N LEU A 83 3.43 -4.01 17.42
CA LEU A 83 4.72 -4.38 17.98
C LEU A 83 4.59 -5.23 19.26
N GLY A 84 3.56 -5.01 20.06
CA GLY A 84 3.29 -5.80 21.25
C GLY A 84 2.86 -7.24 20.92
N VAL A 85 2.02 -7.42 19.93
CA VAL A 85 1.63 -8.76 19.41
C VAL A 85 2.85 -9.47 18.85
N ALA A 86 3.64 -8.79 18.01
CA ALA A 86 4.87 -9.34 17.43
C ALA A 86 5.88 -9.77 18.52
N MET A 87 6.02 -8.97 19.59
CA MET A 87 6.90 -9.28 20.73
C MET A 87 6.43 -10.47 21.56
N ALA A 88 5.10 -10.71 21.60
CA ALA A 88 4.53 -11.91 22.23
C ALA A 88 4.67 -13.17 21.35
N GLY A 89 5.23 -13.08 20.16
CA GLY A 89 5.31 -14.15 19.16
C GLY A 89 4.00 -14.38 18.40
N GLY A 90 3.04 -13.49 18.56
CA GLY A 90 1.74 -13.56 17.88
C GLY A 90 1.76 -12.95 16.48
N ILE A 91 0.66 -13.13 15.78
CA ILE A 91 0.46 -12.74 14.39
C ILE A 91 -0.60 -11.63 14.33
N ASN A 92 -0.29 -10.55 13.63
CA ASN A 92 -1.22 -9.45 13.39
C ASN A 92 -2.01 -9.69 12.11
N THR A 93 -3.34 -9.86 12.16
CA THR A 93 -4.16 -9.70 10.97
C THR A 93 -4.73 -8.29 10.92
N THR A 94 -4.39 -7.56 9.85
CA THR A 94 -4.76 -6.16 9.71
C THR A 94 -6.02 -6.04 8.87
N VAL A 95 -7.05 -5.40 9.42
CA VAL A 95 -8.41 -5.41 8.84
C VAL A 95 -8.79 -4.03 8.34
N ASN A 96 -9.39 -3.99 7.14
CA ASN A 96 -9.95 -2.76 6.58
C ASN A 96 -11.12 -2.25 7.45
N PRO A 97 -11.03 -1.05 8.08
CA PRO A 97 -12.08 -0.52 8.95
C PRO A 97 -13.40 -0.20 8.23
N LEU A 98 -13.39 -0.21 6.90
CA LEU A 98 -14.61 0.01 6.10
C LEU A 98 -15.42 -1.28 5.86
N TYR A 99 -14.90 -2.43 6.24
CA TYR A 99 -15.61 -3.70 6.09
C TYR A 99 -16.95 -3.71 6.81
N THR A 100 -17.92 -4.41 6.21
CA THR A 100 -19.16 -4.81 6.89
C THR A 100 -18.87 -5.84 7.97
N ALA A 101 -19.84 -6.12 8.85
CA ALA A 101 -19.68 -7.15 9.87
C ALA A 101 -19.40 -8.53 9.27
N ASP A 102 -20.06 -8.88 8.16
CA ASP A 102 -19.86 -10.15 7.46
C ASP A 102 -18.48 -10.27 6.82
N GLU A 103 -17.96 -9.19 6.21
CA GLU A 103 -16.61 -9.16 5.65
C GLU A 103 -15.55 -9.29 6.75
N LEU A 104 -15.74 -8.59 7.87
CA LEU A 104 -14.90 -8.72 9.05
C LEU A 104 -14.95 -10.15 9.59
N ALA A 105 -16.14 -10.74 9.79
CA ALA A 105 -16.29 -12.11 10.28
C ALA A 105 -15.61 -13.14 9.36
N LYS A 106 -15.66 -12.94 8.05
CA LYS A 106 -14.94 -13.82 7.09
C LYS A 106 -13.43 -13.77 7.32
N GLN A 107 -12.84 -12.58 7.46
CA GLN A 107 -11.40 -12.45 7.72
C GLN A 107 -11.02 -13.01 9.09
N LEU A 108 -11.82 -12.77 10.15
CA LEU A 108 -11.58 -13.31 11.48
C LEU A 108 -11.54 -14.83 11.50
N ARG A 109 -12.50 -15.49 10.82
CA ARG A 109 -12.53 -16.95 10.67
C ARG A 109 -11.37 -17.52 9.88
N ASP A 110 -11.08 -16.92 8.71
CA ASP A 110 -10.01 -17.40 7.82
C ASP A 110 -8.64 -17.25 8.48
N SER A 111 -8.41 -16.16 9.22
CA SER A 111 -7.16 -15.91 9.94
C SER A 111 -7.03 -16.65 11.28
N GLY A 112 -8.11 -17.20 11.82
CA GLY A 112 -8.13 -17.81 13.15
C GLY A 112 -7.91 -16.81 14.28
N ALA A 113 -8.38 -15.55 14.12
CA ALA A 113 -8.19 -14.51 15.12
C ALA A 113 -8.88 -14.84 16.44
N ARG A 114 -8.09 -14.92 17.53
CA ARG A 114 -8.57 -15.14 18.91
C ARG A 114 -8.94 -13.83 19.63
N LEU A 115 -8.21 -12.76 19.33
CA LEU A 115 -8.41 -11.46 19.95
C LEU A 115 -8.65 -10.39 18.87
N LEU A 116 -9.41 -9.36 19.23
CA LEU A 116 -9.68 -8.23 18.34
C LEU A 116 -9.44 -6.90 19.07
N VAL A 117 -8.72 -5.98 18.43
CA VAL A 117 -8.55 -4.59 18.89
C VAL A 117 -9.29 -3.66 17.94
N THR A 118 -10.09 -2.74 18.50
CA THR A 118 -10.86 -1.76 17.72
C THR A 118 -10.89 -0.39 18.41
N VAL A 119 -11.65 0.55 17.87
CA VAL A 119 -11.95 1.87 18.44
C VAL A 119 -13.45 1.99 18.73
N PRO A 120 -13.89 2.90 19.64
CA PRO A 120 -15.30 3.02 20.03
C PRO A 120 -16.29 3.08 18.86
N PRO A 121 -16.07 3.86 17.78
CA PRO A 121 -17.03 3.96 16.68
C PRO A 121 -17.27 2.65 15.91
N PHE A 122 -16.36 1.66 16.01
CA PHE A 122 -16.47 0.39 15.29
C PHE A 122 -16.84 -0.79 16.20
N LEU A 123 -17.06 -0.53 17.50
CA LEU A 123 -17.28 -1.58 18.49
C LEU A 123 -18.50 -2.46 18.18
N GLU A 124 -19.62 -1.87 17.83
CA GLU A 124 -20.85 -2.65 17.57
C GLU A 124 -20.68 -3.57 16.38
N LYS A 125 -20.06 -3.09 15.30
CA LYS A 125 -19.74 -3.93 14.15
C LYS A 125 -18.72 -5.02 14.50
N ALA A 126 -17.75 -4.72 15.37
CA ALA A 126 -16.78 -5.69 15.86
C ALA A 126 -17.45 -6.80 16.68
N LYS A 127 -18.42 -6.45 17.57
CA LYS A 127 -19.22 -7.42 18.35
C LYS A 127 -20.06 -8.31 17.44
N GLU A 128 -20.74 -7.72 16.45
CA GLU A 128 -21.57 -8.45 15.49
C GLU A 128 -20.74 -9.48 14.70
N ALA A 129 -19.54 -9.09 14.25
CA ALA A 129 -18.62 -9.99 13.56
C ALA A 129 -18.05 -11.08 14.50
N ALA A 130 -17.62 -10.68 15.71
CA ALA A 130 -17.04 -11.60 16.69
C ALA A 130 -18.04 -12.70 17.13
N ALA A 131 -19.32 -12.35 17.26
CA ALA A 131 -20.37 -13.31 17.60
C ALA A 131 -20.51 -14.47 16.60
N GLN A 132 -19.95 -14.36 15.42
CA GLN A 132 -19.95 -15.37 14.36
C GLN A 132 -18.61 -16.11 14.22
N THR A 133 -17.67 -15.90 15.15
CA THR A 133 -16.27 -16.36 15.04
C THR A 133 -15.75 -16.87 16.38
N ASP A 134 -14.51 -17.34 16.41
CA ASP A 134 -13.84 -17.82 17.63
C ASP A 134 -13.11 -16.70 18.38
N VAL A 135 -13.45 -15.43 18.15
CA VAL A 135 -12.88 -14.30 18.89
C VAL A 135 -13.31 -14.34 20.35
N GLU A 136 -12.35 -14.48 21.25
CA GLU A 136 -12.55 -14.65 22.69
C GLU A 136 -12.77 -13.30 23.41
N GLU A 137 -12.01 -12.27 23.02
CA GLU A 137 -12.06 -10.94 23.65
C GLU A 137 -11.93 -9.81 22.62
N ILE A 138 -12.64 -8.70 22.89
CA ILE A 138 -12.51 -7.46 22.12
C ILE A 138 -11.96 -6.38 23.06
N PHE A 139 -10.87 -5.74 22.65
CA PHE A 139 -10.27 -4.59 23.31
C PHE A 139 -10.54 -3.30 22.52
N VAL A 140 -10.75 -2.20 23.25
CA VAL A 140 -11.02 -0.88 22.65
C VAL A 140 -9.91 0.10 22.99
N LEU A 141 -9.35 0.73 21.97
CA LEU A 141 -8.47 1.88 22.11
C LEU A 141 -9.28 3.11 22.50
N GLY A 142 -9.33 3.38 23.78
CA GLY A 142 -10.22 4.36 24.41
C GLY A 142 -11.15 3.72 25.42
N ALA A 143 -12.30 4.34 25.67
CA ALA A 143 -13.33 3.85 26.58
C ALA A 143 -14.65 3.66 25.83
N ALA A 144 -15.30 2.51 26.01
CA ALA A 144 -16.64 2.23 25.49
C ALA A 144 -17.37 1.27 26.43
N GLU A 145 -18.68 1.46 26.61
CA GLU A 145 -19.50 0.58 27.41
C GLU A 145 -19.58 -0.83 26.81
N GLY A 146 -19.47 -1.84 27.67
CA GLY A 146 -19.53 -3.23 27.25
C GLY A 146 -18.32 -3.74 26.49
N ALA A 147 -17.16 -3.04 26.57
CA ALA A 147 -15.88 -3.49 26.00
C ALA A 147 -14.75 -3.30 27.01
N ARG A 148 -13.69 -4.11 26.88
CA ARG A 148 -12.48 -3.97 27.70
C ARG A 148 -11.59 -2.86 27.14
N PRO A 149 -11.13 -1.89 27.95
CA PRO A 149 -10.12 -0.95 27.52
C PRO A 149 -8.82 -1.67 27.13
N PHE A 150 -8.19 -1.26 26.05
CA PHE A 150 -6.87 -1.80 25.66
C PHE A 150 -5.81 -1.61 26.75
N THR A 151 -5.94 -0.56 27.55
CA THR A 151 -5.08 -0.30 28.71
C THR A 151 -5.04 -1.44 29.73
N ASP A 152 -6.07 -2.31 29.79
CA ASP A 152 -6.07 -3.49 30.66
C ASP A 152 -5.00 -4.51 30.29
N LEU A 153 -4.64 -4.60 29.00
CA LEU A 153 -3.48 -5.38 28.57
C LEU A 153 -2.18 -4.79 29.13
N MET A 154 -2.08 -3.47 29.18
CA MET A 154 -0.87 -2.77 29.59
C MET A 154 -0.65 -2.73 31.12
N GLN A 155 -1.63 -3.11 31.92
CA GLN A 155 -1.52 -3.16 33.41
C GLN A 155 -0.79 -4.40 33.92
N ALA A 156 -0.53 -5.37 33.07
CA ALA A 156 0.05 -6.65 33.46
C ALA A 156 1.55 -6.61 33.85
N GLY A 157 2.19 -5.44 33.81
CA GLY A 157 3.64 -5.26 34.00
C GLY A 157 4.35 -4.97 32.67
N ASP A 158 5.66 -4.84 32.73
CA ASP A 158 6.51 -4.42 31.60
C ASP A 158 7.50 -5.51 31.12
N GLN A 159 7.43 -6.68 31.72
CA GLN A 159 8.28 -7.82 31.35
C GLN A 159 7.60 -8.61 30.22
N PRO A 160 8.09 -8.54 28.97
CA PRO A 160 7.56 -9.35 27.88
C PRO A 160 7.84 -10.83 28.13
N PRO A 161 7.05 -11.74 27.54
CA PRO A 161 7.29 -13.18 27.67
C PRO A 161 8.62 -13.56 27.02
N ALA A 162 9.29 -14.55 27.62
CA ALA A 162 10.46 -15.18 27.00
C ALA A 162 9.99 -16.12 25.88
N VAL A 163 9.84 -15.59 24.67
CA VAL A 163 9.42 -16.36 23.49
C VAL A 163 10.60 -16.48 22.53
N THR A 164 10.90 -17.71 22.12
CA THR A 164 11.88 -17.95 21.05
C THR A 164 11.17 -17.75 19.70
N ILE A 165 11.54 -16.70 19.01
CA ILE A 165 11.05 -16.36 17.67
C ILE A 165 12.14 -16.71 16.66
N GLU A 166 11.77 -17.46 15.62
CA GLU A 166 12.61 -17.77 14.47
C GLU A 166 12.25 -16.83 13.31
N PRO A 167 13.01 -15.75 13.07
CA PRO A 167 12.59 -14.69 12.16
C PRO A 167 12.27 -15.14 10.73
N ALA A 168 12.92 -16.19 10.25
CA ALA A 168 12.72 -16.74 8.92
C ALA A 168 11.44 -17.58 8.79
N GLU A 169 10.96 -18.18 9.89
CA GLU A 169 9.85 -19.13 9.87
C GLU A 169 8.57 -18.58 10.47
N ASP A 170 8.70 -17.84 11.58
CA ASP A 170 7.55 -17.37 12.34
C ASP A 170 6.84 -16.20 11.64
N LEU A 171 5.54 -16.37 11.46
CA LEU A 171 4.69 -15.33 10.91
C LEU A 171 4.51 -14.19 11.92
N VAL A 172 4.42 -12.97 11.41
CA VAL A 172 4.16 -11.77 12.22
C VAL A 172 2.98 -10.97 11.69
N ALA A 173 2.67 -11.10 10.41
CA ALA A 173 1.57 -10.38 9.80
C ALA A 173 0.80 -11.24 8.78
N LEU A 174 -0.51 -11.05 8.77
CA LEU A 174 -1.46 -11.58 7.81
C LEU A 174 -2.31 -10.43 7.24
N PRO A 175 -1.72 -9.53 6.44
CA PRO A 175 -2.52 -8.58 5.67
C PRO A 175 -3.29 -9.31 4.58
N TYR A 176 -4.51 -8.84 4.28
CA TYR A 176 -5.32 -9.43 3.22
C TYR A 176 -5.18 -8.65 1.93
N SER A 177 -4.76 -9.33 0.87
CA SER A 177 -4.72 -8.77 -0.48
C SER A 177 -6.00 -9.12 -1.22
N SER A 178 -6.55 -8.18 -2.00
CA SER A 178 -7.74 -8.42 -2.81
C SER A 178 -7.49 -9.35 -4.00
N GLY A 179 -6.21 -9.70 -4.24
CA GLY A 179 -5.82 -10.55 -5.37
C GLY A 179 -6.41 -10.10 -6.72
N THR A 180 -6.00 -10.74 -7.79
CA THR A 180 -6.57 -10.50 -9.13
C THR A 180 -7.79 -11.38 -9.42
N THR A 181 -8.10 -12.34 -8.55
CA THR A 181 -9.02 -13.46 -8.86
C THR A 181 -10.27 -13.56 -8.01
N GLY A 182 -10.47 -12.73 -6.96
CA GLY A 182 -11.70 -12.90 -6.20
C GLY A 182 -11.66 -12.44 -4.74
N LEU A 183 -11.91 -13.36 -3.80
CA LEU A 183 -11.95 -13.07 -2.37
C LEU A 183 -10.58 -12.68 -1.83
N PRO A 184 -10.51 -11.76 -0.85
CA PRO A 184 -9.26 -11.42 -0.18
C PRO A 184 -8.57 -12.65 0.41
N LYS A 185 -7.23 -12.72 0.25
CA LYS A 185 -6.39 -13.83 0.72
C LYS A 185 -5.42 -13.30 1.78
N GLY A 186 -5.25 -14.04 2.87
CA GLY A 186 -4.27 -13.72 3.90
C GLY A 186 -2.85 -14.00 3.40
N VAL A 187 -2.03 -12.97 3.31
CA VAL A 187 -0.63 -13.07 2.87
C VAL A 187 0.25 -13.37 4.07
N MET A 188 0.93 -14.51 4.07
CA MET A 188 1.77 -14.96 5.17
C MET A 188 3.14 -14.29 5.15
N LEU A 189 3.37 -13.32 6.04
CA LEU A 189 4.62 -12.58 6.16
C LEU A 189 5.35 -12.92 7.46
N THR A 190 6.63 -13.33 7.34
CA THR A 190 7.51 -13.61 8.46
C THR A 190 8.18 -12.34 8.99
N HIS A 191 8.77 -12.41 10.18
CA HIS A 191 9.62 -11.33 10.70
C HIS A 191 10.74 -10.98 9.71
N ARG A 192 11.40 -12.01 9.14
CA ARG A 192 12.47 -11.83 8.16
C ARG A 192 12.02 -11.14 6.88
N ASN A 193 10.82 -11.45 6.37
CA ASN A 193 10.31 -10.76 5.17
C ASN A 193 10.22 -9.25 5.40
N LEU A 194 9.64 -8.83 6.54
CA LEU A 194 9.49 -7.42 6.87
C LEU A 194 10.84 -6.74 7.14
N VAL A 195 11.72 -7.37 7.96
CA VAL A 195 13.06 -6.84 8.24
C VAL A 195 13.88 -6.71 6.97
N ALA A 196 13.82 -7.72 6.08
CA ALA A 196 14.49 -7.66 4.79
C ALA A 196 14.05 -6.45 3.98
N ASN A 197 12.74 -6.20 3.89
CA ASN A 197 12.23 -5.08 3.11
C ASN A 197 12.61 -3.72 3.70
N LEU A 198 12.64 -3.58 5.03
CA LEU A 198 13.16 -2.37 5.67
C LEU A 198 14.65 -2.16 5.34
N CYS A 199 15.48 -3.20 5.46
CA CYS A 199 16.91 -3.13 5.10
C CYS A 199 17.11 -2.79 3.61
N GLN A 200 16.30 -3.36 2.74
CA GLN A 200 16.34 -3.09 1.29
C GLN A 200 16.03 -1.63 0.98
N ALA A 201 14.99 -1.07 1.62
CA ALA A 201 14.64 0.33 1.45
C ALA A 201 15.71 1.28 2.02
N GLU A 202 16.19 1.02 3.24
CA GLU A 202 17.25 1.81 3.88
C GLU A 202 18.59 1.72 3.13
N GLY A 203 18.89 0.56 2.55
CA GLY A 203 20.12 0.31 1.79
C GLY A 203 20.06 0.65 0.31
N MET A 204 18.94 1.16 -0.16
CA MET A 204 18.81 1.58 -1.56
C MET A 204 19.74 2.76 -1.84
N ARG A 205 20.59 2.58 -2.88
CA ARG A 205 21.53 3.63 -3.26
C ARG A 205 20.77 4.88 -3.72
N ASN A 206 21.28 6.04 -3.31
CA ASN A 206 20.70 7.34 -3.66
C ASN A 206 19.21 7.48 -3.25
N PHE A 207 18.83 6.82 -2.13
CA PHE A 207 17.50 6.92 -1.54
C PHE A 207 17.60 7.37 -0.08
N GLU A 208 17.26 8.62 0.19
CA GLU A 208 17.27 9.21 1.52
C GLU A 208 15.88 9.66 1.94
N CYS A 209 15.24 8.87 2.79
CA CYS A 209 14.00 9.26 3.44
C CYS A 209 13.82 8.54 4.77
N PHE A 210 12.84 8.98 5.53
CA PHE A 210 12.45 8.40 6.84
C PHE A 210 13.53 8.47 7.93
N GLY A 211 14.46 9.44 7.83
CA GLY A 211 15.50 9.65 8.86
C GLY A 211 14.99 10.38 10.10
N GLU A 212 15.86 10.54 11.11
CA GLU A 212 15.50 11.15 12.40
C GLU A 212 14.94 12.58 12.33
N ARG A 213 15.28 13.33 11.29
CA ARG A 213 14.81 14.72 11.08
C ARG A 213 13.48 14.77 10.36
N ASP A 214 13.01 13.64 9.83
CA ASP A 214 11.81 13.61 9.03
C ASP A 214 10.54 13.56 9.86
N ILE A 215 9.54 14.28 9.37
CA ILE A 215 8.15 14.17 9.80
C ILE A 215 7.38 13.65 8.59
N THR A 216 6.88 12.43 8.72
CA THR A 216 6.18 11.71 7.65
C THR A 216 4.69 11.77 7.87
N MET A 217 3.93 12.19 6.86
CA MET A 217 2.47 12.18 6.88
C MET A 217 1.94 10.74 6.72
N ALA A 218 1.20 10.25 7.69
CA ALA A 218 0.55 8.95 7.66
C ALA A 218 -0.95 9.08 7.38
N VAL A 219 -1.29 9.39 6.14
CA VAL A 219 -2.68 9.45 5.64
C VAL A 219 -3.12 8.13 5.04
N LEU A 220 -2.19 7.31 4.55
CA LEU A 220 -2.50 6.00 4.00
C LEU A 220 -2.73 4.98 5.12
N PRO A 221 -3.68 4.05 4.94
CA PRO A 221 -4.12 3.17 6.02
C PRO A 221 -3.01 2.24 6.54
N PHE A 222 -2.83 2.15 7.85
CA PHE A 222 -1.91 1.22 8.49
C PHE A 222 -2.32 -0.25 8.34
N PHE A 223 -3.59 -0.53 8.07
CA PHE A 223 -4.01 -1.90 7.78
C PHE A 223 -3.50 -2.40 6.42
N HIS A 224 -3.18 -1.49 5.49
CA HIS A 224 -2.61 -1.82 4.19
C HIS A 224 -1.08 -1.87 4.27
N ILE A 225 -0.47 -2.81 3.56
CA ILE A 225 0.99 -3.06 3.62
C ILE A 225 1.84 -1.81 3.37
N TYR A 226 1.39 -0.88 2.52
CA TYR A 226 2.09 0.39 2.27
C TYR A 226 2.13 1.26 3.53
N GLY A 227 0.98 1.49 4.16
CA GLY A 227 0.91 2.25 5.42
C GLY A 227 1.63 1.55 6.57
N MET A 228 1.49 0.24 6.67
CA MET A 228 2.08 -0.58 7.72
C MET A 228 3.61 -0.60 7.64
N VAL A 229 4.17 -0.94 6.50
CA VAL A 229 5.62 -1.16 6.37
C VAL A 229 6.35 0.11 5.95
N VAL A 230 5.94 0.76 4.85
CA VAL A 230 6.71 1.90 4.32
C VAL A 230 6.53 3.15 5.17
N ILE A 231 5.31 3.39 5.71
CA ILE A 231 5.09 4.61 6.51
C ILE A 231 5.41 4.35 7.98
N MET A 232 4.73 3.36 8.59
CA MET A 232 4.85 3.14 10.04
C MET A 232 6.19 2.51 10.41
N MET A 233 6.50 1.32 9.87
CA MET A 233 7.70 0.58 10.31
C MET A 233 8.99 1.24 9.85
N LEU A 234 9.10 1.62 8.56
CA LEU A 234 10.31 2.26 8.03
C LEU A 234 10.54 3.63 8.67
N GLY A 235 9.47 4.42 8.86
CA GLY A 235 9.56 5.71 9.56
C GLY A 235 10.04 5.59 11.00
N LEU A 236 9.52 4.61 11.75
CA LEU A 236 9.96 4.33 13.13
C LEU A 236 11.38 3.76 13.19
N ALA A 237 11.71 2.83 12.29
CA ALA A 237 13.04 2.24 12.20
C ALA A 237 14.12 3.27 11.88
N GLY A 238 13.82 4.25 11.03
CA GLY A 238 14.71 5.38 10.73
C GLY A 238 14.80 6.45 11.82
N GLY A 239 13.98 6.35 12.87
CA GLY A 239 13.97 7.32 13.98
C GLY A 239 13.17 8.59 13.69
N GLY A 240 12.41 8.65 12.62
CA GLY A 240 11.55 9.78 12.22
C GLY A 240 10.34 9.97 13.13
N THR A 241 9.54 10.99 12.84
CA THR A 241 8.24 11.23 13.49
C THR A 241 7.13 10.98 12.49
N ILE A 242 6.11 10.25 12.89
CA ILE A 242 4.95 9.93 12.05
C ILE A 242 3.78 10.80 12.50
N LEU A 243 3.28 11.65 11.61
CA LEU A 243 2.08 12.45 11.83
C LEU A 243 0.87 11.66 11.31
N VAL A 244 0.05 11.18 12.23
CA VAL A 244 -1.04 10.25 11.96
C VAL A 244 -2.32 11.01 11.63
N MET A 245 -2.95 10.65 10.51
CA MET A 245 -4.25 11.17 10.09
C MET A 245 -5.22 9.99 9.89
N PRO A 246 -6.34 9.94 10.64
CA PRO A 246 -7.26 8.80 10.61
C PRO A 246 -8.01 8.64 9.29
N ARG A 247 -8.31 9.75 8.64
CA ARG A 247 -9.07 9.84 7.39
C ARG A 247 -8.57 11.04 6.59
N PHE A 248 -8.42 10.87 5.28
CA PHE A 248 -8.06 11.97 4.39
C PHE A 248 -9.18 13.02 4.31
N ASP A 249 -8.83 14.25 4.61
CA ASP A 249 -9.54 15.47 4.28
C ASP A 249 -8.52 16.48 3.75
N MET A 250 -8.79 17.11 2.60
CA MET A 250 -7.81 17.97 1.94
C MET A 250 -7.41 19.16 2.79
N MET A 251 -8.35 19.85 3.43
CA MET A 251 -8.08 21.05 4.19
C MET A 251 -7.34 20.73 5.49
N GLU A 252 -7.74 19.66 6.17
CA GLU A 252 -7.04 19.18 7.36
C GLU A 252 -5.63 18.70 7.00
N PHE A 253 -5.45 17.96 5.91
CA PHE A 253 -4.15 17.51 5.41
C PHE A 253 -3.21 18.69 5.19
N LEU A 254 -3.63 19.72 4.46
CA LEU A 254 -2.82 20.91 4.19
C LEU A 254 -2.48 21.68 5.48
N THR A 255 -3.46 21.81 6.38
CA THR A 255 -3.27 22.42 7.70
C THR A 255 -2.21 21.69 8.53
N LEU A 256 -2.28 20.36 8.55
CA LEU A 256 -1.34 19.52 9.29
C LEU A 256 0.07 19.57 8.68
N VAL A 257 0.19 19.52 7.34
CA VAL A 257 1.49 19.66 6.65
C VAL A 257 2.17 20.96 7.03
N GLN A 258 1.45 22.08 6.96
CA GLN A 258 1.97 23.40 7.34
C GLN A 258 2.32 23.48 8.83
N LYS A 259 1.37 23.10 9.69
CA LYS A 259 1.51 23.21 11.17
C LYS A 259 2.70 22.43 11.70
N TYR A 260 2.88 21.19 11.26
CA TYR A 260 3.93 20.30 11.75
C TYR A 260 5.19 20.30 10.90
N ARG A 261 5.23 21.13 9.85
CA ARG A 261 6.39 21.21 8.94
C ARG A 261 6.76 19.83 8.39
N VAL A 262 5.76 19.10 7.88
CA VAL A 262 5.92 17.76 7.31
C VAL A 262 6.97 17.78 6.20
N THR A 263 7.88 16.78 6.20
CA THR A 263 8.99 16.71 5.24
C THR A 263 8.78 15.66 4.17
N ILE A 264 8.02 14.59 4.47
CA ILE A 264 7.79 13.48 3.53
C ILE A 264 6.29 13.22 3.39
N LEU A 265 5.83 13.16 2.14
CA LEU A 265 4.45 12.86 1.77
C LEU A 265 4.36 11.52 1.03
N PRO A 266 4.15 10.38 1.71
CA PRO A 266 3.77 9.12 1.07
C PRO A 266 2.31 9.20 0.64
N LEU A 267 2.07 9.16 -0.66
CA LEU A 267 0.76 9.41 -1.26
C LEU A 267 0.36 8.28 -2.24
N VAL A 268 -0.83 8.41 -2.76
CA VAL A 268 -1.37 7.61 -3.87
C VAL A 268 -1.87 8.55 -4.98
N PRO A 269 -1.96 8.10 -6.25
CA PRO A 269 -2.30 8.96 -7.37
C PRO A 269 -3.55 9.84 -7.19
N PRO A 270 -4.66 9.39 -6.55
CA PRO A 270 -5.81 10.27 -6.30
C PRO A 270 -5.50 11.48 -5.42
N ILE A 271 -4.67 11.31 -4.38
CA ILE A 271 -4.27 12.43 -3.51
C ILE A 271 -3.31 13.36 -4.25
N VAL A 272 -2.35 12.79 -5.01
CA VAL A 272 -1.45 13.56 -5.88
C VAL A 272 -2.26 14.42 -6.85
N LEU A 273 -3.24 13.83 -7.54
CA LEU A 273 -4.12 14.54 -8.46
C LEU A 273 -4.91 15.66 -7.75
N GLY A 274 -5.41 15.38 -6.55
CA GLY A 274 -6.06 16.38 -5.70
C GLY A 274 -5.15 17.56 -5.40
N LEU A 275 -3.91 17.31 -4.98
CA LEU A 275 -2.92 18.36 -4.68
C LEU A 275 -2.57 19.19 -5.93
N VAL A 276 -2.50 18.57 -7.11
CA VAL A 276 -2.26 19.30 -8.38
C VAL A 276 -3.43 20.23 -8.70
N LYS A 277 -4.67 19.72 -8.60
CA LYS A 277 -5.87 20.40 -9.12
C LYS A 277 -6.58 21.31 -8.11
N HIS A 278 -6.44 21.07 -6.80
CA HIS A 278 -7.22 21.79 -5.79
C HIS A 278 -6.66 23.23 -5.56
N PRO A 279 -7.52 24.28 -5.67
CA PRO A 279 -7.07 25.67 -5.59
C PRO A 279 -6.54 26.06 -4.20
N ALA A 280 -7.05 25.46 -3.11
CA ALA A 280 -6.64 25.77 -1.75
C ALA A 280 -5.15 25.45 -1.48
N VAL A 281 -4.51 24.57 -2.25
CA VAL A 281 -3.09 24.22 -2.05
C VAL A 281 -2.18 25.45 -2.07
N ALA A 282 -2.50 26.46 -2.91
CA ALA A 282 -1.75 27.71 -2.99
C ALA A 282 -1.88 28.62 -1.76
N GLN A 283 -2.79 28.31 -0.82
CA GLN A 283 -3.03 29.11 0.40
C GLN A 283 -2.20 28.62 1.59
N PHE A 284 -1.49 27.49 1.44
CA PHE A 284 -0.71 26.87 2.51
C PHE A 284 0.79 26.89 2.21
N ASP A 285 1.59 27.07 3.27
CA ASP A 285 3.04 26.92 3.20
C ASP A 285 3.42 25.43 3.26
N LEU A 286 3.77 24.86 2.12
CA LEU A 286 4.22 23.47 1.97
C LEU A 286 5.74 23.38 1.75
N SER A 287 6.48 24.47 1.96
CA SER A 287 7.94 24.55 1.69
C SER A 287 8.80 23.60 2.53
N SER A 288 8.24 23.01 3.59
CA SER A 288 8.92 21.99 4.38
C SER A 288 8.99 20.62 3.69
N VAL A 289 8.11 20.37 2.70
CA VAL A 289 8.06 19.09 1.98
C VAL A 289 9.30 18.98 1.09
N ARG A 290 10.16 18.02 1.40
CA ARG A 290 11.38 17.76 0.64
C ARG A 290 11.25 16.58 -0.33
N LEU A 291 10.25 15.73 -0.12
CA LEU A 291 10.01 14.54 -0.92
C LEU A 291 8.53 14.14 -0.91
N THR A 292 8.01 13.85 -2.08
CA THR A 292 6.74 13.17 -2.26
C THR A 292 6.98 11.79 -2.86
N PHE A 293 6.40 10.77 -2.25
CA PHE A 293 6.51 9.38 -2.69
C PHE A 293 5.13 8.87 -3.12
N SER A 294 4.98 8.42 -4.36
CA SER A 294 3.72 7.85 -4.88
C SER A 294 3.83 6.34 -5.07
N GLY A 295 2.83 5.60 -4.59
CA GLY A 295 2.77 4.15 -4.72
C GLY A 295 1.34 3.64 -4.85
N ALA A 296 1.18 2.32 -4.80
CA ALA A 296 -0.05 1.56 -4.89
C ALA A 296 -0.71 1.51 -6.28
N ALA A 297 -0.47 2.49 -7.16
CA ALA A 297 -0.92 2.51 -8.55
C ALA A 297 0.04 3.38 -9.40
N PRO A 298 0.09 3.18 -10.72
CA PRO A 298 0.90 4.02 -11.59
C PRO A 298 0.50 5.50 -11.52
N LEU A 299 1.49 6.39 -11.49
CA LEU A 299 1.30 7.83 -11.58
C LEU A 299 1.84 8.33 -12.92
N GLY A 300 0.97 8.94 -13.72
CA GLY A 300 1.35 9.50 -15.01
C GLY A 300 2.43 10.60 -14.88
N GLU A 301 3.34 10.63 -15.85
CA GLU A 301 4.48 11.54 -15.87
C GLU A 301 4.07 13.02 -15.73
N GLU A 302 3.05 13.46 -16.46
CA GLU A 302 2.61 14.86 -16.45
C GLU A 302 2.11 15.29 -15.07
N ILE A 303 1.36 14.41 -14.38
CA ILE A 303 0.85 14.67 -13.04
C ILE A 303 2.00 14.71 -12.03
N ALA A 304 2.98 13.80 -12.15
CA ALA A 304 4.16 13.78 -11.30
C ALA A 304 4.97 15.08 -11.45
N ARG A 305 5.22 15.52 -12.70
CA ARG A 305 5.92 16.78 -13.00
C ARG A 305 5.15 18.00 -12.48
N ALA A 306 3.82 18.03 -12.67
CA ALA A 306 2.98 19.13 -12.20
C ALA A 306 3.05 19.27 -10.67
N LEU A 307 2.98 18.17 -9.92
CA LEU A 307 3.11 18.20 -8.46
C LEU A 307 4.53 18.61 -8.05
N SER A 308 5.56 18.05 -8.69
CA SER A 308 6.96 18.40 -8.42
C SER A 308 7.22 19.90 -8.58
N THR A 309 6.73 20.48 -9.67
CA THR A 309 6.82 21.95 -9.91
C THR A 309 6.05 22.72 -8.84
N LYS A 310 4.85 22.27 -8.46
CA LYS A 310 3.98 22.97 -7.50
C LYS A 310 4.54 22.98 -6.08
N LEU A 311 5.16 21.86 -5.65
CA LEU A 311 5.73 21.71 -4.30
C LEU A 311 7.22 22.10 -4.22
N GLY A 312 7.91 22.19 -5.36
CA GLY A 312 9.36 22.45 -5.40
C GLY A 312 10.20 21.27 -4.89
N CYS A 313 9.66 20.04 -4.90
CA CYS A 313 10.36 18.85 -4.43
C CYS A 313 10.20 17.66 -5.41
N PRO A 314 11.09 16.65 -5.37
CA PRO A 314 10.93 15.43 -6.16
C PRO A 314 9.62 14.71 -5.86
N VAL A 315 8.99 14.17 -6.91
CA VAL A 315 7.86 13.25 -6.83
C VAL A 315 8.31 11.90 -7.38
N VAL A 316 8.75 11.04 -6.50
CA VAL A 316 9.27 9.72 -6.85
C VAL A 316 8.22 8.63 -6.74
N GLN A 317 8.44 7.51 -7.39
CA GLN A 317 7.54 6.37 -7.35
C GLN A 317 8.25 5.12 -6.81
N GLY A 318 7.45 4.20 -6.30
CA GLY A 318 7.87 2.85 -5.98
C GLY A 318 6.81 1.84 -6.41
N TYR A 319 7.27 0.64 -6.69
CA TYR A 319 6.41 -0.48 -7.03
C TYR A 319 6.56 -1.60 -6.02
N GLY A 320 5.45 -2.24 -5.73
CA GLY A 320 5.39 -3.34 -4.79
C GLY A 320 3.98 -3.86 -4.59
N MET A 321 3.89 -4.92 -3.82
CA MET A 321 2.67 -5.65 -3.53
C MET A 321 2.71 -6.25 -2.14
N THR A 322 1.55 -6.65 -1.61
CA THR A 322 1.47 -7.25 -0.27
C THR A 322 2.37 -8.49 -0.16
N GLU A 323 2.42 -9.28 -1.20
CA GLU A 323 3.17 -10.53 -1.35
C GLU A 323 4.71 -10.32 -1.36
N ALA A 324 5.16 -9.05 -1.46
CA ALA A 324 6.58 -8.68 -1.44
C ALA A 324 6.97 -7.74 -0.28
N SER A 325 6.15 -7.56 0.74
CA SER A 325 6.42 -6.95 2.07
C SER A 325 6.68 -5.43 2.16
N PRO A 326 6.31 -4.48 1.31
CA PRO A 326 5.77 -4.62 -0.04
C PRO A 326 6.75 -4.31 -1.17
N VAL A 327 7.91 -3.64 -0.90
CA VAL A 327 8.68 -2.89 -1.90
C VAL A 327 9.59 -3.80 -2.71
N THR A 328 9.54 -3.67 -4.02
CA THR A 328 10.43 -4.36 -4.95
C THR A 328 11.25 -3.39 -5.79
N HIS A 329 10.70 -2.20 -6.07
CA HIS A 329 11.37 -1.14 -6.82
C HIS A 329 11.16 0.21 -6.15
N LEU A 330 12.20 1.05 -6.14
CA LEU A 330 12.20 2.41 -5.64
C LEU A 330 12.93 3.34 -6.60
N SER A 331 12.39 4.54 -6.79
CA SER A 331 13.13 5.59 -7.48
C SER A 331 14.19 6.19 -6.56
N PRO A 332 15.42 6.45 -7.06
CA PRO A 332 16.40 7.27 -6.37
C PRO A 332 15.84 8.65 -6.01
N THR A 333 16.30 9.24 -4.91
CA THR A 333 15.83 10.56 -4.43
C THR A 333 16.85 11.67 -4.69
N HIS A 334 18.11 11.33 -5.01
CA HIS A 334 19.21 12.26 -5.30
C HIS A 334 20.27 11.60 -6.19
N ASP A 335 21.19 12.39 -6.70
CA ASP A 335 22.38 11.98 -7.50
C ASP A 335 22.11 11.18 -8.80
N GLU A 336 20.84 11.02 -9.18
CA GLU A 336 20.45 10.39 -10.44
C GLU A 336 19.33 11.18 -11.13
N PRO A 337 19.24 11.09 -12.48
CA PRO A 337 18.15 11.75 -13.18
C PRO A 337 16.78 11.23 -12.71
N PHE A 338 15.90 12.15 -12.40
CA PHE A 338 14.51 11.80 -12.15
C PHE A 338 13.86 11.31 -13.44
N LYS A 339 13.34 10.07 -13.42
CA LYS A 339 12.60 9.46 -14.53
C LYS A 339 11.11 9.35 -14.21
N PRO A 340 10.32 10.36 -14.54
CA PRO A 340 8.87 10.34 -14.34
C PRO A 340 8.22 9.16 -15.08
N GLY A 341 7.18 8.57 -14.47
CA GLY A 341 6.52 7.38 -15.01
C GLY A 341 7.22 6.07 -14.70
N SER A 342 8.48 6.10 -14.26
CA SER A 342 9.21 4.90 -13.82
C SER A 342 8.79 4.49 -12.40
N ALA A 343 8.73 3.18 -12.17
CA ALA A 343 8.60 2.57 -10.83
C ALA A 343 9.93 2.58 -10.04
N GLY A 344 11.03 3.01 -10.66
CA GLY A 344 12.37 3.04 -10.08
C GLY A 344 13.21 1.83 -10.45
N LYS A 345 14.26 1.61 -9.65
CA LYS A 345 15.21 0.48 -9.78
C LYS A 345 14.89 -0.57 -8.73
N ILE A 346 15.34 -1.80 -8.97
CA ILE A 346 15.17 -2.91 -8.02
C ILE A 346 15.89 -2.62 -6.70
N VAL A 347 15.21 -2.96 -5.59
CA VAL A 347 15.81 -2.81 -4.26
C VAL A 347 16.91 -3.86 -4.01
N PRO A 348 17.83 -3.62 -3.06
CA PRO A 348 18.89 -4.58 -2.71
C PRO A 348 18.38 -6.01 -2.44
N ASN A 349 19.22 -7.01 -2.71
CA ASN A 349 18.94 -8.45 -2.51
C ASN A 349 17.72 -8.98 -3.31
N THR A 350 17.31 -8.28 -4.37
CA THR A 350 16.17 -8.66 -5.21
C THR A 350 16.65 -9.00 -6.62
N GLU A 351 16.04 -10.02 -7.19
CA GLU A 351 16.23 -10.43 -8.58
C GLU A 351 14.91 -10.28 -9.33
N VAL A 352 14.98 -9.78 -10.55
CA VAL A 352 13.81 -9.62 -11.43
C VAL A 352 14.13 -10.14 -12.82
N LYS A 353 13.25 -10.93 -13.39
CA LYS A 353 13.25 -11.29 -14.82
C LYS A 353 11.92 -10.87 -15.45
N ILE A 354 11.97 -10.55 -16.74
CA ILE A 354 10.80 -10.22 -17.54
C ILE A 354 10.56 -11.40 -18.48
N VAL A 355 9.35 -11.96 -18.43
CA VAL A 355 8.98 -13.21 -19.10
C VAL A 355 7.85 -12.96 -20.10
N GLU A 356 7.86 -13.67 -21.21
CA GLU A 356 6.82 -13.52 -22.24
C GLU A 356 5.44 -13.91 -21.71
N VAL A 357 4.44 -13.04 -21.91
CA VAL A 357 3.07 -13.27 -21.42
C VAL A 357 2.38 -14.35 -22.25
N GLY A 358 1.96 -15.44 -21.60
CA GLY A 358 1.11 -16.46 -22.22
C GLY A 358 1.83 -17.54 -23.06
N ALA A 359 3.15 -17.52 -23.10
CA ALA A 359 3.93 -18.51 -23.88
C ALA A 359 4.05 -19.90 -23.23
N GLY A 360 3.52 -20.07 -21.99
CA GLY A 360 3.60 -21.34 -21.25
C GLY A 360 5.03 -21.74 -20.86
N GLY A 361 5.99 -20.81 -20.94
CA GLY A 361 7.41 -21.00 -20.64
C GLY A 361 7.95 -19.81 -19.83
N ASP A 362 9.17 -19.97 -19.35
CA ASP A 362 9.93 -19.03 -18.53
C ASP A 362 11.03 -18.30 -19.34
N ALA A 363 10.82 -18.17 -20.66
CA ALA A 363 11.76 -17.50 -21.55
C ALA A 363 11.89 -16.01 -21.19
N GLU A 364 13.10 -15.63 -20.79
CA GLU A 364 13.42 -14.23 -20.45
C GLU A 364 13.46 -13.34 -21.69
N LEU A 365 12.86 -12.16 -21.57
CA LEU A 365 12.86 -11.14 -22.60
C LEU A 365 14.05 -10.17 -22.44
N PRO A 366 14.58 -9.61 -23.55
CA PRO A 366 15.64 -8.61 -23.50
C PRO A 366 15.13 -7.26 -22.97
N VAL A 367 16.09 -6.39 -22.58
CA VAL A 367 15.83 -5.00 -22.19
C VAL A 367 14.97 -4.29 -23.23
N GLY A 368 14.02 -3.48 -22.77
CA GLY A 368 13.07 -2.72 -23.59
C GLY A 368 11.89 -3.53 -24.12
N LYS A 369 11.78 -4.82 -23.83
CA LYS A 369 10.62 -5.65 -24.18
C LYS A 369 9.66 -5.79 -23.02
N GLU A 370 8.37 -5.63 -23.32
CA GLU A 370 7.29 -5.81 -22.36
C GLU A 370 7.00 -7.28 -22.11
N GLY A 371 6.89 -7.65 -20.83
CA GLY A 371 6.51 -8.99 -20.37
C GLY A 371 6.11 -8.98 -18.91
N GLU A 372 5.76 -10.14 -18.38
CA GLU A 372 5.41 -10.29 -16.97
C GLU A 372 6.66 -10.21 -16.09
N LEU A 373 6.59 -9.45 -15.00
CA LEU A 373 7.66 -9.37 -14.01
C LEU A 373 7.58 -10.58 -13.07
N TRP A 374 8.66 -11.34 -12.99
CA TRP A 374 8.85 -12.37 -11.98
C TRP A 374 9.94 -11.91 -11.02
N ILE A 375 9.67 -12.01 -9.73
CA ILE A 375 10.50 -11.41 -8.68
C ILE A 375 10.92 -12.46 -7.66
N ARG A 376 12.18 -12.43 -7.25
CA ARG A 376 12.72 -13.30 -6.20
C ARG A 376 13.53 -12.47 -5.21
N GLY A 377 13.35 -12.75 -3.91
CA GLY A 377 14.09 -12.07 -2.86
C GLY A 377 13.60 -12.44 -1.45
N PRO A 378 14.34 -12.02 -0.41
CA PRO A 378 14.04 -12.37 0.98
C PRO A 378 12.74 -11.73 1.51
N GLN A 379 12.22 -10.72 0.82
CA GLN A 379 10.97 -10.04 1.14
C GLN A 379 9.72 -10.74 0.61
N ILE A 380 9.86 -11.78 -0.23
CA ILE A 380 8.72 -12.51 -0.80
C ILE A 380 8.02 -13.34 0.28
N MET A 381 6.71 -13.31 0.28
CA MET A 381 5.83 -14.01 1.22
C MET A 381 6.12 -15.52 1.32
N LYS A 382 5.69 -16.13 2.42
CA LYS A 382 5.71 -17.59 2.57
C LYS A 382 4.62 -18.29 1.75
N GLY A 383 3.56 -17.58 1.40
CA GLY A 383 2.41 -18.05 0.61
C GLY A 383 1.11 -17.42 1.10
N TYR A 384 -0.01 -17.93 0.57
CA TYR A 384 -1.34 -17.54 1.03
C TYR A 384 -1.87 -18.51 2.09
N LEU A 385 -2.40 -17.98 3.18
CA LEU A 385 -2.95 -18.74 4.30
C LEU A 385 -4.08 -19.67 3.80
N ASN A 386 -3.98 -20.95 4.13
CA ASN A 386 -4.96 -21.98 3.77
C ASN A 386 -5.26 -22.09 2.25
N ARG A 387 -4.33 -21.65 1.39
CA ARG A 387 -4.48 -21.63 -0.07
C ARG A 387 -3.23 -22.17 -0.77
N PRO A 388 -2.92 -23.48 -0.63
CA PRO A 388 -1.71 -24.06 -1.22
C PRO A 388 -1.72 -24.04 -2.75
N GLU A 389 -2.88 -24.22 -3.39
CA GLU A 389 -2.99 -24.18 -4.84
C GLU A 389 -2.72 -22.78 -5.40
N GLU A 390 -3.39 -21.76 -4.85
CA GLU A 390 -3.16 -20.38 -5.29
C GLU A 390 -1.75 -19.88 -4.94
N THR A 391 -1.10 -20.47 -3.93
CA THR A 391 0.31 -20.22 -3.64
C THR A 391 1.19 -20.81 -4.73
N ALA A 392 0.96 -22.07 -5.13
CA ALA A 392 1.71 -22.73 -6.18
C ALA A 392 1.52 -22.08 -7.56
N ASP A 393 0.36 -21.47 -7.81
CA ASP A 393 0.07 -20.74 -9.05
C ASP A 393 0.93 -19.47 -9.24
N CYS A 394 1.42 -18.88 -8.14
CA CYS A 394 2.15 -17.61 -8.19
C CYS A 394 3.55 -17.66 -7.59
N LEU A 395 3.91 -18.70 -6.86
CA LEU A 395 5.24 -18.89 -6.26
C LEU A 395 5.78 -20.24 -6.67
N ASP A 396 6.75 -20.25 -7.56
CA ASP A 396 7.34 -21.47 -8.10
C ASP A 396 8.38 -22.11 -7.15
N ARG A 397 8.86 -23.30 -7.52
CA ARG A 397 9.81 -24.08 -6.71
C ARG A 397 11.20 -23.44 -6.62
N ASP A 398 11.54 -22.55 -7.55
CA ASP A 398 12.81 -21.82 -7.59
C ASP A 398 12.72 -20.49 -6.81
N GLY A 399 11.56 -20.21 -6.18
CA GLY A 399 11.29 -19.03 -5.37
C GLY A 399 10.94 -17.78 -6.18
N TRP A 400 10.59 -17.91 -7.46
CA TRP A 400 10.09 -16.80 -8.26
C TRP A 400 8.61 -16.56 -7.98
N TYR A 401 8.31 -15.32 -7.62
CA TYR A 401 6.95 -14.84 -7.50
C TYR A 401 6.49 -14.23 -8.84
N HIS A 402 5.46 -14.81 -9.42
CA HIS A 402 4.80 -14.37 -10.64
C HIS A 402 3.81 -13.26 -10.30
N THR A 403 4.16 -12.02 -10.65
CA THR A 403 3.42 -10.85 -10.15
C THR A 403 2.07 -10.66 -10.84
N GLY A 404 1.91 -11.17 -12.03
CA GLY A 404 0.78 -10.86 -12.92
C GLY A 404 0.81 -9.41 -13.44
N ASP A 405 1.88 -8.66 -13.18
CA ASP A 405 2.06 -7.29 -13.65
C ASP A 405 3.01 -7.28 -14.86
N VAL A 406 2.63 -6.54 -15.90
CA VAL A 406 3.39 -6.40 -17.15
C VAL A 406 4.19 -5.11 -17.10
N GLY A 407 5.44 -5.19 -17.52
CA GLY A 407 6.33 -4.05 -17.60
C GLY A 407 7.58 -4.33 -18.41
N TYR A 408 8.47 -3.37 -18.43
CA TYR A 408 9.78 -3.47 -19.08
C TYR A 408 10.84 -2.74 -18.27
N VAL A 409 12.10 -3.03 -18.55
CA VAL A 409 13.27 -2.33 -18.01
C VAL A 409 14.00 -1.62 -19.14
N ASP A 410 14.46 -0.38 -18.90
CA ASP A 410 15.28 0.36 -19.85
C ASP A 410 16.78 0.06 -19.68
N ASP A 411 17.62 0.61 -20.58
CA ASP A 411 19.07 0.43 -20.57
C ASP A 411 19.77 1.01 -19.32
N GLU A 412 19.10 1.89 -18.58
CA GLU A 412 19.62 2.47 -17.33
C GLU A 412 19.15 1.70 -16.07
N GLY A 413 18.35 0.64 -16.25
CA GLY A 413 17.84 -0.21 -15.18
C GLY A 413 16.60 0.33 -14.46
N TYR A 414 15.89 1.29 -15.06
CA TYR A 414 14.59 1.74 -14.57
C TYR A 414 13.47 0.86 -15.09
N PHE A 415 12.58 0.46 -14.20
CA PHE A 415 11.42 -0.35 -14.53
C PHE A 415 10.18 0.53 -14.75
N PHE A 416 9.38 0.13 -15.72
CA PHE A 416 8.12 0.76 -16.07
C PHE A 416 7.01 -0.28 -16.00
N ILE A 417 6.04 -0.07 -15.14
CA ILE A 417 4.87 -0.96 -15.01
C ILE A 417 3.80 -0.46 -15.96
N VAL A 418 3.42 -1.30 -16.90
CA VAL A 418 2.46 -0.97 -17.96
C VAL A 418 1.04 -1.22 -17.48
N ASP A 419 0.74 -2.45 -17.04
CA ASP A 419 -0.57 -2.84 -16.48
C ASP A 419 -0.51 -4.26 -15.88
N ARG A 420 -1.66 -4.80 -15.50
CA ARG A 420 -1.80 -6.20 -15.09
C ARG A 420 -2.17 -7.09 -16.27
N THR A 421 -1.58 -8.27 -16.33
CA THR A 421 -1.87 -9.27 -17.38
C THR A 421 -3.36 -9.52 -17.55
N LYS A 422 -4.10 -9.59 -16.43
CA LYS A 422 -5.56 -9.81 -16.42
C LYS A 422 -6.39 -8.57 -16.72
N GLU A 423 -5.82 -7.39 -16.68
CA GLU A 423 -6.51 -6.11 -16.95
C GLU A 423 -6.26 -5.61 -18.38
N LEU A 424 -5.23 -6.12 -19.05
CA LEU A 424 -4.96 -5.80 -20.44
C LEU A 424 -6.18 -6.12 -21.33
N ILE A 425 -6.54 -5.17 -22.18
CA ILE A 425 -7.64 -5.29 -23.14
C ILE A 425 -7.08 -5.95 -24.41
N LYS A 426 -7.68 -7.06 -24.84
CA LYS A 426 -7.23 -7.85 -25.99
C LYS A 426 -7.97 -7.43 -27.26
N TYR A 427 -7.55 -6.33 -27.88
CA TYR A 427 -8.11 -5.81 -29.13
C TYR A 427 -7.50 -6.50 -30.34
N LYS A 428 -8.25 -7.37 -31.05
CA LYS A 428 -7.77 -8.08 -32.26
C LYS A 428 -6.39 -8.72 -32.07
N GLY A 429 -6.13 -9.32 -30.90
CA GLY A 429 -4.85 -9.93 -30.57
C GLY A 429 -3.75 -8.96 -30.07
N MET A 430 -3.98 -7.66 -30.15
CA MET A 430 -3.08 -6.63 -29.58
C MET A 430 -3.47 -6.31 -28.15
N GLN A 431 -2.47 -6.11 -27.30
CA GLN A 431 -2.68 -5.72 -25.89
C GLN A 431 -2.81 -4.19 -25.77
N VAL A 432 -3.81 -3.73 -25.02
CA VAL A 432 -4.02 -2.32 -24.71
C VAL A 432 -4.05 -2.18 -23.19
N ALA A 433 -3.14 -1.38 -22.65
CA ALA A 433 -3.06 -1.10 -21.21
C ALA A 433 -4.09 -0.04 -20.80
N PRO A 434 -5.08 -0.34 -19.94
CA PRO A 434 -5.97 0.65 -19.38
C PRO A 434 -5.26 1.83 -18.72
N ALA A 435 -4.18 1.58 -17.98
CA ALA A 435 -3.46 2.61 -17.24
C ALA A 435 -2.85 3.68 -18.15
N GLU A 436 -2.39 3.33 -19.35
CA GLU A 436 -1.90 4.29 -20.35
C GLU A 436 -3.00 5.26 -20.80
N LEU A 437 -4.19 4.72 -21.07
CA LEU A 437 -5.34 5.51 -21.49
C LEU A 437 -5.89 6.38 -20.34
N GLU A 438 -5.88 5.86 -19.11
CA GLU A 438 -6.26 6.60 -17.92
C GLU A 438 -5.32 7.79 -17.68
N ALA A 439 -4.01 7.56 -17.76
CA ALA A 439 -3.02 8.62 -17.64
C ALA A 439 -3.22 9.71 -18.70
N LEU A 440 -3.47 9.33 -19.95
CA LEU A 440 -3.76 10.27 -21.02
C LEU A 440 -5.05 11.06 -20.76
N LEU A 441 -6.16 10.39 -20.39
CA LEU A 441 -7.43 11.04 -20.09
C LEU A 441 -7.31 12.09 -18.98
N LEU A 442 -6.51 11.82 -17.93
CA LEU A 442 -6.30 12.75 -16.82
C LEU A 442 -5.60 14.04 -17.22
N THR A 443 -4.94 14.09 -18.39
CA THR A 443 -4.34 15.32 -18.96
C THR A 443 -5.35 16.18 -19.68
N HIS A 444 -6.54 15.65 -20.01
CA HIS A 444 -7.58 16.43 -20.69
C HIS A 444 -8.14 17.54 -19.79
N PRO A 445 -8.31 18.80 -20.31
CA PRO A 445 -8.71 19.95 -19.49
C PRO A 445 -10.03 19.76 -18.72
N ALA A 446 -11.01 19.08 -19.31
CA ALA A 446 -12.34 18.90 -18.73
C ALA A 446 -12.44 17.71 -17.76
N ILE A 447 -11.44 16.82 -17.70
CA ILE A 447 -11.54 15.57 -16.93
C ILE A 447 -10.99 15.76 -15.51
N LEU A 448 -11.76 15.34 -14.53
CA LEU A 448 -11.37 15.29 -13.12
C LEU A 448 -10.74 13.93 -12.77
N ASP A 449 -11.40 12.83 -13.18
CA ASP A 449 -10.97 11.45 -12.91
C ASP A 449 -11.39 10.53 -14.06
N ALA A 450 -10.71 9.40 -14.24
CA ALA A 450 -11.00 8.46 -15.32
C ALA A 450 -10.63 7.02 -14.94
N ALA A 451 -11.36 6.07 -15.52
CA ALA A 451 -11.00 4.65 -15.49
C ALA A 451 -11.30 4.04 -16.87
N VAL A 452 -10.47 3.10 -17.29
CA VAL A 452 -10.64 2.36 -18.53
C VAL A 452 -10.79 0.87 -18.23
N VAL A 453 -11.78 0.25 -18.86
CA VAL A 453 -12.05 -1.18 -18.73
C VAL A 453 -12.24 -1.82 -20.10
N ARG A 454 -12.11 -3.14 -20.13
CA ARG A 454 -12.50 -3.91 -21.31
C ARG A 454 -14.02 -3.98 -21.44
N LYS A 455 -14.48 -3.86 -22.66
CA LYS A 455 -15.86 -4.17 -23.06
C LYS A 455 -15.81 -5.23 -24.16
N ALA A 456 -16.66 -6.26 -24.05
CA ALA A 456 -16.76 -7.29 -25.08
C ALA A 456 -17.24 -6.69 -26.41
N ASP A 457 -16.65 -7.14 -27.51
CA ASP A 457 -16.98 -6.72 -28.88
C ASP A 457 -16.94 -7.94 -29.81
N GLU A 458 -17.94 -8.10 -30.66
CA GLU A 458 -18.08 -9.30 -31.51
C GLU A 458 -16.97 -9.41 -32.58
N GLU A 459 -16.47 -8.29 -33.08
CA GLU A 459 -15.44 -8.28 -34.14
C GLU A 459 -14.03 -8.22 -33.57
N ALA A 460 -13.84 -7.44 -32.51
CA ALA A 460 -12.52 -7.16 -31.97
C ALA A 460 -12.14 -8.07 -30.76
N GLY A 461 -13.09 -8.85 -30.24
CA GLY A 461 -12.98 -9.59 -28.98
C GLY A 461 -13.21 -8.67 -27.80
N GLU A 462 -12.32 -7.71 -27.57
CA GLU A 462 -12.46 -6.67 -26.54
C GLU A 462 -12.11 -5.29 -27.11
N VAL A 463 -12.77 -4.25 -26.58
CA VAL A 463 -12.50 -2.84 -26.91
C VAL A 463 -12.35 -2.00 -25.64
N PRO A 464 -11.53 -0.91 -25.66
CA PRO A 464 -11.45 0.03 -24.55
C PRO A 464 -12.72 0.82 -24.36
N LYS A 465 -13.30 0.78 -23.14
CA LYS A 465 -14.37 1.66 -22.67
C LYS A 465 -13.84 2.54 -21.53
N ALA A 466 -14.04 3.85 -21.65
CA ALA A 466 -13.71 4.81 -20.60
C ALA A 466 -14.92 5.19 -19.76
N TYR A 467 -14.73 5.26 -18.45
CA TYR A 467 -15.59 5.94 -17.50
C TYR A 467 -14.91 7.24 -17.08
N VAL A 468 -15.62 8.36 -17.17
CA VAL A 468 -15.03 9.69 -16.99
C VAL A 468 -15.85 10.51 -15.99
N VAL A 469 -15.16 11.16 -15.06
CA VAL A 469 -15.72 12.19 -14.19
C VAL A 469 -15.27 13.55 -14.72
N LEU A 470 -16.20 14.40 -15.06
CA LEU A 470 -15.93 15.76 -15.51
C LEU A 470 -15.68 16.69 -14.33
N LYS A 471 -14.94 17.78 -14.56
CA LYS A 471 -14.83 18.87 -13.59
C LYS A 471 -16.20 19.56 -13.40
N ALA A 472 -16.36 20.23 -12.26
CA ALA A 472 -17.64 20.81 -11.87
C ALA A 472 -18.03 22.09 -12.64
N ASP A 473 -17.10 22.70 -13.41
CA ASP A 473 -17.35 23.93 -14.18
C ASP A 473 -18.22 23.68 -15.42
N ASP A 474 -18.97 24.70 -15.85
CA ASP A 474 -19.93 24.59 -16.93
C ASP A 474 -19.29 24.24 -18.29
N ALA A 475 -18.10 24.73 -18.57
CA ALA A 475 -17.37 24.42 -19.80
C ALA A 475 -16.99 22.93 -19.87
N SER A 476 -16.53 22.37 -18.75
CA SER A 476 -16.20 20.95 -18.65
C SER A 476 -17.44 20.06 -18.77
N LYS A 477 -18.54 20.43 -18.11
CA LYS A 477 -19.82 19.70 -18.19
C LYS A 477 -20.44 19.70 -19.59
N ALA A 478 -20.14 20.73 -20.38
CA ALA A 478 -20.62 20.83 -21.77
C ALA A 478 -19.77 20.02 -22.77
N THR A 479 -18.68 19.38 -22.34
CA THR A 479 -17.79 18.63 -23.23
C THR A 479 -18.44 17.29 -23.62
N PRO A 480 -18.75 17.05 -24.90
CA PRO A 480 -19.38 15.81 -25.33
C PRO A 480 -18.38 14.63 -25.33
N ALA A 481 -18.91 13.42 -25.16
CA ALA A 481 -18.11 12.18 -25.15
C ALA A 481 -17.27 12.02 -26.44
N ASP A 482 -17.86 12.31 -27.61
CA ASP A 482 -17.18 12.21 -28.89
C ASP A 482 -15.98 13.15 -29.02
N ALA A 483 -16.04 14.34 -28.40
CA ALA A 483 -14.92 15.26 -28.40
C ALA A 483 -13.74 14.69 -27.59
N ILE A 484 -14.00 14.08 -26.43
CA ILE A 484 -12.97 13.43 -25.62
C ILE A 484 -12.40 12.21 -26.36
N MET A 485 -13.25 11.34 -26.92
CA MET A 485 -12.80 10.20 -27.71
C MET A 485 -11.97 10.62 -28.92
N GLY A 486 -12.39 11.67 -29.63
CA GLY A 486 -11.64 12.24 -30.74
C GLY A 486 -10.29 12.82 -30.31
N TRP A 487 -10.26 13.49 -29.15
CA TRP A 487 -9.02 14.02 -28.56
C TRP A 487 -8.03 12.90 -28.22
N VAL A 488 -8.48 11.79 -27.61
CA VAL A 488 -7.65 10.61 -27.34
C VAL A 488 -7.18 9.97 -28.64
N ALA A 489 -8.10 9.80 -29.63
CA ALA A 489 -7.79 9.14 -30.90
C ALA A 489 -6.66 9.80 -31.71
N GLN A 490 -6.44 11.11 -31.52
CA GLN A 490 -5.33 11.85 -32.13
C GLN A 490 -3.97 11.60 -31.46
N ARG A 491 -3.94 10.97 -30.27
CA ARG A 491 -2.75 10.83 -29.40
C ARG A 491 -2.32 9.40 -29.18
N VAL A 492 -3.11 8.44 -29.65
CA VAL A 492 -2.82 7.00 -29.49
C VAL A 492 -2.91 6.25 -30.81
N ALA A 493 -2.24 5.10 -30.87
CA ALA A 493 -2.33 4.20 -32.02
C ALA A 493 -3.78 3.69 -32.21
N PRO A 494 -4.19 3.33 -33.45
CA PRO A 494 -5.57 2.97 -33.76
C PRO A 494 -6.20 1.87 -32.88
N HIS A 495 -5.41 0.87 -32.47
CA HIS A 495 -5.88 -0.20 -31.59
C HIS A 495 -6.15 0.26 -30.14
N LYS A 496 -5.47 1.32 -29.68
CA LYS A 496 -5.63 1.90 -28.33
C LYS A 496 -6.77 2.91 -28.21
N ARG A 497 -7.46 3.26 -29.30
CA ARG A 497 -8.55 4.24 -29.27
C ARG A 497 -9.68 3.78 -28.37
N ILE A 498 -10.21 4.69 -27.55
CA ILE A 498 -11.44 4.47 -26.77
C ILE A 498 -12.61 4.33 -27.74
N ARG A 499 -13.42 3.28 -27.58
CA ARG A 499 -14.59 2.99 -28.43
C ARG A 499 -15.92 3.37 -27.78
N HIS A 500 -15.94 3.38 -26.46
CA HIS A 500 -17.09 3.78 -25.65
C HIS A 500 -16.64 4.71 -24.54
N LEU A 501 -17.45 5.71 -24.23
CA LEU A 501 -17.24 6.61 -23.10
C LEU A 501 -18.56 6.85 -22.38
N GLU A 502 -18.52 6.74 -21.05
CA GLU A 502 -19.64 6.99 -20.16
C GLU A 502 -19.23 7.98 -19.08
N PHE A 503 -20.06 8.98 -18.84
CA PHE A 503 -19.87 9.90 -17.72
C PHE A 503 -20.46 9.32 -16.45
N ILE A 504 -19.71 9.40 -15.35
CA ILE A 504 -20.14 8.97 -14.02
C ILE A 504 -19.75 10.00 -12.97
N ASP A 505 -20.42 9.96 -11.83
CA ASP A 505 -20.17 10.92 -10.75
C ASP A 505 -18.85 10.66 -10.01
N GLN A 506 -18.45 9.38 -9.91
CA GLN A 506 -17.26 8.98 -9.20
C GLN A 506 -16.68 7.67 -9.72
N ILE A 507 -15.35 7.60 -9.87
CA ILE A 507 -14.63 6.35 -10.12
C ILE A 507 -14.55 5.53 -8.81
N PRO A 508 -15.03 4.26 -8.79
CA PRO A 508 -14.93 3.41 -7.63
C PRO A 508 -13.46 3.06 -7.35
N LYS A 509 -13.00 3.36 -6.12
CA LYS A 509 -11.62 3.11 -5.68
C LYS A 509 -11.59 2.42 -4.32
N SER A 510 -10.57 1.61 -4.09
CA SER A 510 -10.28 1.03 -2.78
C SER A 510 -9.77 2.10 -1.80
N ALA A 511 -9.70 1.77 -0.51
CA ALA A 511 -9.11 2.64 0.51
C ALA A 511 -7.63 2.99 0.24
N SER A 512 -6.91 2.16 -0.52
CA SER A 512 -5.54 2.43 -0.98
C SER A 512 -5.47 3.18 -2.32
N GLY A 513 -6.61 3.67 -2.85
CA GLY A 513 -6.68 4.46 -4.08
C GLY A 513 -6.65 3.67 -5.38
N LYS A 514 -6.67 2.33 -5.36
CA LYS A 514 -6.74 1.49 -6.57
C LYS A 514 -8.13 1.53 -7.19
N ILE A 515 -8.20 1.67 -8.51
CA ILE A 515 -9.45 1.59 -9.27
C ILE A 515 -10.04 0.18 -9.12
N LEU A 516 -11.32 0.10 -8.75
CA LEU A 516 -12.06 -1.14 -8.62
C LEU A 516 -12.73 -1.48 -9.97
N ARG A 517 -11.91 -1.85 -10.97
CA ARG A 517 -12.36 -2.11 -12.36
C ARG A 517 -13.46 -3.17 -12.44
N ARG A 518 -13.44 -4.16 -11.54
CA ARG A 518 -14.49 -5.18 -11.48
C ARG A 518 -15.89 -4.57 -11.28
N VAL A 519 -16.01 -3.56 -10.42
CA VAL A 519 -17.29 -2.86 -10.19
C VAL A 519 -17.80 -2.21 -11.48
N LEU A 520 -16.89 -1.63 -12.27
CA LEU A 520 -17.23 -1.01 -13.55
C LEU A 520 -17.58 -2.05 -14.63
N ILE A 521 -16.85 -3.18 -14.66
CA ILE A 521 -17.13 -4.30 -15.59
C ILE A 521 -18.48 -4.97 -15.27
N ASP A 522 -18.79 -5.18 -13.99
CA ASP A 522 -20.05 -5.81 -13.55
C ASP A 522 -21.25 -4.88 -13.85
N ARG A 523 -21.06 -3.55 -13.81
CA ARG A 523 -22.05 -2.56 -14.25
C ARG A 523 -22.40 -2.73 -15.73
N GLU A 524 -21.42 -3.02 -16.61
CA GLU A 524 -21.64 -3.30 -18.03
C GLU A 524 -22.53 -4.52 -18.27
N LYS A 525 -22.42 -5.56 -17.46
CA LYS A 525 -23.22 -6.78 -17.60
C LYS A 525 -24.67 -6.60 -17.18
N SER A 526 -24.93 -5.54 -16.39
CA SER A 526 -26.25 -5.24 -15.83
C SER A 526 -26.99 -4.18 -16.64
N SER A 527 -26.33 -3.54 -17.60
CA SER A 527 -26.86 -2.54 -18.56
C SER A 527 -27.15 -3.18 -19.90
#